data_34c4865b0dbc089e13426f2d17f3dbd6
#
_entry.id   34c4865b0dbc089e13426f2d17f3dbd6
#
_cell.length_a   1.000
_cell.length_b   1.000
_cell.length_c   1.000
_cell.angle_alpha   90.00
_cell.angle_beta   90.00
_cell.angle_gamma   90.00
#
_symmetry.space_group_name_H-M   'P 1'
#
loop_
_entity.id
_entity.type
_entity.pdbx_description
1 polymer ?
#
loop_
_entity_poly.entity_id
_entity_poly.type
_entity_poly.pdbx_seq_one_letter_code
_entity_poly.pdbx_strand_id
1 'polypeptide(L)'
;PDPKVAAGEVVYEDRAGEVTQPRSGKVMAPKFPGGAIATTEAGKNRREALAEWLTKPENPFFAKSVVNRIWFHLMGKGIVDPVDDFRESNPSANDELLVALAQDFAKNGFDFRHLVRTIMNSKTYQLSAQPTKDNQEDGKYFSHASTRLLTAEQLLDSICAITEVPEKFAGLPLGTRATQLPAAGVSLQHSGALACECERESDSNLAQALQLINGPTINEKIRNASNRIGRLIKDGKSDKDILDELYLATLSRMPSADDYKVANEHLAKSKEKRQAWEDLQWALINSKEFLFRH
;
A
#
# COMPACT_ATOMS: atom_id res chain seq x y z
N PRO A 1 11.48 20.86 -27.13
CA PRO A 1 12.06 19.65 -26.56
C PRO A 1 13.54 19.91 -26.24
N ASP A 2 13.94 19.65 -25.01
CA ASP A 2 15.35 19.72 -24.62
C ASP A 2 16.08 18.57 -25.34
N PRO A 3 17.05 18.82 -26.24
CA PRO A 3 17.74 17.78 -26.98
C PRO A 3 18.58 16.85 -26.09
N LYS A 4 18.68 17.12 -24.79
CA LYS A 4 19.39 16.29 -23.81
C LYS A 4 18.50 15.21 -23.18
N VAL A 5 17.18 15.22 -23.42
CA VAL A 5 16.24 14.19 -22.92
C VAL A 5 15.92 13.24 -24.07
N ALA A 6 16.66 12.14 -24.18
CA ALA A 6 16.57 11.21 -25.30
C ALA A 6 15.27 10.39 -25.37
N ALA A 7 14.49 10.32 -24.29
CA ALA A 7 13.14 9.75 -24.26
C ALA A 7 12.44 10.25 -23.00
N GLY A 8 11.37 11.02 -23.12
CA GLY A 8 10.58 11.47 -21.99
C GLY A 8 9.56 12.52 -22.44
N GLU A 9 8.42 12.56 -21.75
CA GLU A 9 7.47 13.63 -21.87
C GLU A 9 7.97 14.86 -21.11
N VAL A 10 8.03 16.01 -21.80
CA VAL A 10 8.38 17.28 -21.17
C VAL A 10 7.10 18.05 -20.89
N VAL A 11 6.80 18.27 -19.62
CA VAL A 11 5.69 19.12 -19.21
C VAL A 11 6.18 20.57 -19.15
N TYR A 12 5.59 21.42 -19.95
CA TYR A 12 5.90 22.85 -19.96
C TYR A 12 4.64 23.67 -19.81
N GLU A 13 4.80 24.92 -19.35
CA GLU A 13 3.71 25.88 -19.25
C GLU A 13 3.45 26.51 -20.62
N ASP A 14 2.25 26.28 -21.18
CA ASP A 14 1.76 27.03 -22.34
C ASP A 14 0.87 28.19 -21.88
N ARG A 15 1.42 29.40 -21.94
CA ARG A 15 0.72 30.63 -21.54
C ARG A 15 -0.39 31.02 -22.51
N ALA A 16 -0.37 30.50 -23.74
CA ALA A 16 -1.34 30.77 -24.79
C ALA A 16 -2.32 29.61 -25.03
N GLY A 17 -2.17 28.52 -24.28
CA GLY A 17 -2.99 27.31 -24.43
C GLY A 17 -4.45 27.56 -24.05
N GLU A 18 -5.36 27.24 -24.99
CA GLU A 18 -6.81 27.30 -24.79
C GLU A 18 -7.44 25.94 -25.07
N VAL A 19 -8.52 25.64 -24.34
CA VAL A 19 -9.29 24.41 -24.54
C VAL A 19 -10.57 24.75 -25.33
N THR A 20 -10.77 24.09 -26.46
CA THR A 20 -11.99 24.21 -27.25
C THR A 20 -12.91 23.04 -26.95
N GLN A 21 -14.21 23.31 -26.85
CA GLN A 21 -15.23 22.30 -26.70
C GLN A 21 -15.37 21.52 -28.02
N PRO A 22 -15.17 20.19 -28.07
CA PRO A 22 -15.04 19.42 -29.31
C PRO A 22 -16.26 19.48 -30.24
N ARG A 23 -17.47 19.61 -29.66
CA ARG A 23 -18.73 19.63 -30.46
C ARG A 23 -19.07 21.02 -31.04
N SER A 24 -18.73 22.09 -30.31
CA SER A 24 -19.12 23.45 -30.71
C SER A 24 -17.98 24.28 -31.26
N GLY A 25 -16.73 23.84 -31.13
CA GLY A 25 -15.52 24.58 -31.50
C GLY A 25 -15.30 25.87 -30.71
N LYS A 26 -16.09 26.12 -29.66
CA LYS A 26 -15.98 27.34 -28.85
C LYS A 26 -14.85 27.18 -27.80
N VAL A 27 -14.07 28.25 -27.67
CA VAL A 27 -13.09 28.36 -26.58
C VAL A 27 -13.85 28.38 -25.26
N MET A 28 -13.40 27.52 -24.31
CA MET A 28 -14.01 27.39 -23.00
C MET A 28 -13.15 28.07 -21.96
N ALA A 29 -13.73 29.01 -21.22
CA ALA A 29 -13.09 29.59 -20.07
C ALA A 29 -12.90 28.54 -18.96
N PRO A 30 -11.76 28.53 -18.23
CA PRO A 30 -11.54 27.60 -17.13
C PRO A 30 -12.59 27.79 -16.03
N LYS A 31 -13.15 26.68 -15.55
CA LYS A 31 -14.10 26.66 -14.42
C LYS A 31 -13.67 25.62 -13.41
N PHE A 32 -13.88 25.94 -12.16
CA PHE A 32 -13.72 24.96 -11.09
C PHE A 32 -14.91 23.98 -11.06
N PRO A 33 -14.72 22.75 -10.58
CA PRO A 33 -15.85 21.88 -10.21
C PRO A 33 -16.82 22.63 -9.28
N GLY A 34 -18.12 22.51 -9.53
CA GLY A 34 -19.14 23.29 -8.83
C GLY A 34 -19.53 24.62 -9.53
N GLY A 35 -18.91 24.95 -10.68
CA GLY A 35 -19.39 26.01 -11.59
C GLY A 35 -18.80 27.40 -11.38
N ALA A 36 -17.99 27.65 -10.36
CA ALA A 36 -17.30 28.93 -10.20
C ALA A 36 -16.27 29.16 -11.33
N ILE A 37 -16.31 30.35 -11.96
CA ILE A 37 -15.33 30.73 -12.98
C ILE A 37 -13.99 30.93 -12.29
N ALA A 38 -12.94 30.31 -12.83
CA ALA A 38 -11.57 30.54 -12.39
C ALA A 38 -11.13 31.92 -12.92
N THR A 39 -11.38 32.98 -12.14
CA THR A 39 -10.81 34.30 -12.42
C THR A 39 -9.34 34.27 -12.08
N THR A 40 -8.49 34.20 -13.10
CA THR A 40 -7.05 34.46 -12.93
C THR A 40 -6.79 35.94 -13.08
N GLU A 41 -6.20 36.56 -12.07
CA GLU A 41 -5.65 37.90 -12.21
C GLU A 41 -4.62 37.92 -13.35
N ALA A 42 -4.53 39.04 -14.06
CA ALA A 42 -3.59 39.18 -15.17
C ALA A 42 -2.15 38.88 -14.68
N GLY A 43 -1.55 37.83 -15.27
CA GLY A 43 -0.19 37.37 -14.91
C GLY A 43 -0.09 36.24 -13.91
N LYS A 44 -1.19 35.81 -13.26
CA LYS A 44 -1.20 34.61 -12.39
C LYS A 44 -1.28 33.32 -13.22
N ASN A 45 -0.54 32.32 -12.82
CA ASN A 45 -0.60 30.99 -13.41
C ASN A 45 -1.95 30.31 -13.08
N ARG A 46 -2.61 29.76 -14.08
CA ARG A 46 -3.90 29.01 -13.89
C ARG A 46 -3.77 27.87 -12.88
N ARG A 47 -2.59 27.25 -12.76
CA ARG A 47 -2.33 26.19 -11.78
C ARG A 47 -2.27 26.72 -10.35
N GLU A 48 -1.74 27.94 -10.15
CA GLU A 48 -1.76 28.59 -8.84
C GLU A 48 -3.20 28.89 -8.40
N ALA A 49 -4.03 29.39 -9.31
CA ALA A 49 -5.44 29.61 -9.01
C ALA A 49 -6.19 28.32 -8.67
N LEU A 50 -5.85 27.20 -9.36
CA LEU A 50 -6.39 25.89 -9.04
C LEU A 50 -5.90 25.41 -7.65
N ALA A 51 -4.62 25.55 -7.35
CA ALA A 51 -4.06 25.17 -6.07
C ALA A 51 -4.68 25.97 -4.92
N GLU A 52 -4.82 27.27 -5.09
CA GLU A 52 -5.48 28.15 -4.10
C GLU A 52 -6.94 27.73 -3.88
N TRP A 53 -7.67 27.39 -4.94
CA TRP A 53 -9.05 26.92 -4.83
C TRP A 53 -9.15 25.57 -4.13
N LEU A 54 -8.28 24.62 -4.47
CA LEU A 54 -8.25 23.28 -3.85
C LEU A 54 -7.97 23.33 -2.35
N THR A 55 -7.04 24.20 -1.95
CA THR A 55 -6.59 24.28 -0.56
C THR A 55 -7.40 25.25 0.31
N LYS A 56 -8.50 25.82 -0.21
CA LYS A 56 -9.43 26.58 0.62
C LYS A 56 -10.12 25.67 1.63
N PRO A 57 -10.25 26.07 2.90
CA PRO A 57 -10.94 25.27 3.92
C PRO A 57 -12.38 24.92 3.55
N GLU A 58 -13.04 25.79 2.77
CA GLU A 58 -14.41 25.65 2.31
C GLU A 58 -14.55 24.77 1.05
N ASN A 59 -13.43 24.31 0.48
CA ASN A 59 -13.46 23.46 -0.71
C ASN A 59 -14.17 22.13 -0.39
N PRO A 60 -15.27 21.79 -1.09
CA PRO A 60 -16.07 20.62 -0.72
C PRO A 60 -15.48 19.29 -1.21
N PHE A 61 -14.43 19.33 -2.06
CA PHE A 61 -13.94 18.14 -2.74
C PHE A 61 -12.59 17.65 -2.21
N PHE A 62 -11.60 18.56 -2.14
CA PHE A 62 -10.21 18.17 -1.91
C PHE A 62 -9.99 17.44 -0.58
N ALA A 63 -10.41 18.07 0.52
CA ALA A 63 -10.22 17.47 1.84
C ALA A 63 -10.95 16.13 1.99
N LYS A 64 -12.21 16.02 1.51
CA LYS A 64 -12.98 14.77 1.53
C LYS A 64 -12.31 13.66 0.70
N SER A 65 -11.85 14.00 -0.51
CA SER A 65 -11.18 13.03 -1.39
C SER A 65 -9.88 12.51 -0.79
N VAL A 66 -9.04 13.41 -0.26
CA VAL A 66 -7.78 13.01 0.39
C VAL A 66 -8.04 12.17 1.63
N VAL A 67 -8.95 12.60 2.49
CA VAL A 67 -9.32 11.84 3.71
C VAL A 67 -9.83 10.46 3.37
N ASN A 68 -10.73 10.34 2.39
CA ASN A 68 -11.27 9.06 1.97
C ASN A 68 -10.17 8.12 1.42
N ARG A 69 -9.22 8.65 0.68
CA ARG A 69 -8.08 7.89 0.16
C ARG A 69 -7.14 7.42 1.28
N ILE A 70 -6.82 8.27 2.25
CA ILE A 70 -6.02 7.86 3.42
C ILE A 70 -6.78 6.84 4.27
N TRP A 71 -8.09 7.04 4.48
CA TRP A 71 -8.95 6.06 5.14
C TRP A 71 -8.92 4.70 4.43
N PHE A 72 -9.09 4.68 3.10
CA PHE A 72 -8.99 3.47 2.29
C PHE A 72 -7.65 2.76 2.48
N HIS A 73 -6.53 3.47 2.46
CA HIS A 73 -5.21 2.86 2.68
C HIS A 73 -5.07 2.25 4.07
N LEU A 74 -5.65 2.86 5.09
CA LEU A 74 -5.57 2.37 6.46
C LEU A 74 -6.58 1.27 6.76
N MET A 75 -7.84 1.47 6.36
CA MET A 75 -8.98 0.60 6.74
C MET A 75 -9.31 -0.50 5.72
N GLY A 76 -8.74 -0.41 4.51
CA GLY A 76 -8.97 -1.41 3.47
C GLY A 76 -10.13 -1.10 2.53
N LYS A 77 -11.03 -0.22 2.91
CA LYS A 77 -12.18 0.23 2.15
C LYS A 77 -12.40 1.72 2.40
N GLY A 78 -12.90 2.45 1.40
CA GLY A 78 -13.25 3.87 1.57
C GLY A 78 -14.53 4.07 2.37
N ILE A 79 -14.69 5.23 2.99
CA ILE A 79 -15.99 5.68 3.51
C ILE A 79 -16.93 5.92 2.31
N VAL A 80 -16.38 6.43 1.21
CA VAL A 80 -16.95 6.34 -0.14
C VAL A 80 -16.19 5.25 -0.88
N ASP A 81 -16.89 4.27 -1.43
CA ASP A 81 -16.30 3.14 -2.13
C ASP A 81 -17.12 2.81 -3.39
N PRO A 82 -16.51 2.75 -4.59
CA PRO A 82 -15.08 2.91 -4.90
C PRO A 82 -14.48 4.24 -4.45
N VAL A 83 -13.19 4.24 -4.09
CA VAL A 83 -12.53 5.31 -3.31
C VAL A 83 -12.59 6.72 -3.93
N ASP A 84 -12.70 6.81 -5.24
CA ASP A 84 -12.75 8.07 -6.00
C ASP A 84 -14.15 8.39 -6.57
N ASP A 85 -15.14 7.55 -6.29
CA ASP A 85 -16.48 7.68 -6.86
C ASP A 85 -17.42 8.51 -5.96
N PHE A 86 -17.23 9.82 -5.97
CA PHE A 86 -18.02 10.79 -5.20
C PHE A 86 -19.32 11.24 -5.92
N ARG A 87 -19.96 10.36 -6.69
CA ARG A 87 -21.24 10.67 -7.34
C ARG A 87 -22.39 10.67 -6.34
N GLU A 88 -23.43 11.46 -6.62
CA GLU A 88 -24.66 11.46 -5.80
C GLU A 88 -25.33 10.08 -5.71
N SER A 89 -25.17 9.25 -6.78
CA SER A 89 -25.68 7.88 -6.81
C SER A 89 -24.86 6.88 -5.99
N ASN A 90 -23.71 7.30 -5.43
CA ASN A 90 -22.85 6.49 -4.59
C ASN A 90 -22.64 7.18 -3.23
N PRO A 91 -23.63 7.13 -2.31
CA PRO A 91 -23.53 7.79 -1.03
C PRO A 91 -22.48 7.14 -0.13
N SER A 92 -21.80 7.96 0.67
CA SER A 92 -20.84 7.52 1.67
C SER A 92 -21.48 6.56 2.70
N ALA A 93 -20.68 5.65 3.25
CA ALA A 93 -21.11 4.78 4.35
C ALA A 93 -21.39 5.58 5.63
N ASN A 94 -20.68 6.70 5.82
CA ASN A 94 -20.84 7.61 6.95
C ASN A 94 -20.37 9.02 6.55
N ASP A 95 -21.30 9.88 6.10
CA ASP A 95 -20.98 11.23 5.66
C ASP A 95 -20.55 12.14 6.81
N GLU A 96 -21.14 11.96 8.01
CA GLU A 96 -20.79 12.75 9.18
C GLU A 96 -19.31 12.54 9.56
N LEU A 97 -18.85 11.30 9.55
CA LEU A 97 -17.44 10.95 9.80
C LEU A 97 -16.54 11.54 8.73
N LEU A 98 -16.90 11.40 7.46
CA LEU A 98 -16.10 11.93 6.34
C LEU A 98 -15.96 13.45 6.43
N VAL A 99 -17.08 14.15 6.72
CA VAL A 99 -17.09 15.61 6.88
C VAL A 99 -16.24 16.04 8.09
N ALA A 100 -16.40 15.37 9.23
CA ALA A 100 -15.65 15.70 10.44
C ALA A 100 -14.13 15.53 10.24
N LEU A 101 -13.71 14.42 9.63
CA LEU A 101 -12.29 14.20 9.32
C LEU A 101 -11.76 15.19 8.28
N ALA A 102 -12.55 15.55 7.27
CA ALA A 102 -12.15 16.54 6.26
C ALA A 102 -11.99 17.95 6.87
N GLN A 103 -12.88 18.34 7.76
CA GLN A 103 -12.79 19.61 8.48
C GLN A 103 -11.59 19.65 9.43
N ASP A 104 -11.34 18.57 10.18
CA ASP A 104 -10.18 18.46 11.05
C ASP A 104 -8.87 18.52 10.25
N PHE A 105 -8.81 17.81 9.12
CA PHE A 105 -7.65 17.83 8.22
C PHE A 105 -7.36 19.24 7.66
N ALA A 106 -8.39 19.95 7.17
CA ALA A 106 -8.26 21.32 6.69
C ALA A 106 -7.85 22.29 7.81
N LYS A 107 -8.47 22.17 9.00
CA LYS A 107 -8.17 23.01 10.18
C LYS A 107 -6.72 22.85 10.65
N ASN A 108 -6.14 21.67 10.51
CA ASN A 108 -4.75 21.38 10.86
C ASN A 108 -3.78 21.60 9.69
N GLY A 109 -4.12 22.46 8.72
CA GLY A 109 -3.23 22.85 7.62
C GLY A 109 -2.90 21.71 6.66
N PHE A 110 -3.80 20.76 6.48
CA PHE A 110 -3.63 19.58 5.64
C PHE A 110 -2.44 18.69 6.07
N ASP A 111 -2.23 18.56 7.38
CA ASP A 111 -1.18 17.68 7.93
C ASP A 111 -1.58 16.21 7.82
N PHE A 112 -0.95 15.48 6.89
CA PHE A 112 -1.14 14.05 6.68
C PHE A 112 -0.77 13.22 7.91
N ARG A 113 0.26 13.61 8.66
CA ARG A 113 0.67 12.86 9.86
C ARG A 113 -0.36 12.98 10.97
N HIS A 114 -0.95 14.16 11.12
CA HIS A 114 -2.07 14.37 12.03
C HIS A 114 -3.25 13.51 11.66
N LEU A 115 -3.67 13.51 10.39
CA LEU A 115 -4.78 12.71 9.88
C LEU A 115 -4.56 11.21 10.13
N VAL A 116 -3.40 10.68 9.72
CA VAL A 116 -3.04 9.27 9.94
C VAL A 116 -3.07 8.90 11.42
N ARG A 117 -2.50 9.74 12.28
CA ARG A 117 -2.51 9.52 13.74
C ARG A 117 -3.92 9.53 14.31
N THR A 118 -4.77 10.43 13.85
CA THR A 118 -6.18 10.52 14.27
C THR A 118 -6.92 9.23 13.92
N ILE A 119 -6.78 8.73 12.70
CA ILE A 119 -7.44 7.50 12.26
C ILE A 119 -6.90 6.28 13.01
N MET A 120 -5.58 6.13 13.12
CA MET A 120 -4.95 4.98 13.78
C MET A 120 -5.23 4.90 15.28
N ASN A 121 -5.42 6.04 15.95
CA ASN A 121 -5.81 6.08 17.36
C ASN A 121 -7.32 5.87 17.59
N SER A 122 -8.11 5.77 16.52
CA SER A 122 -9.55 5.52 16.65
C SER A 122 -9.82 4.08 17.13
N LYS A 123 -10.89 3.90 17.87
CA LYS A 123 -11.36 2.56 18.28
C LYS A 123 -11.67 1.68 17.06
N THR A 124 -12.16 2.27 15.99
CA THR A 124 -12.51 1.56 14.75
C THR A 124 -11.26 0.94 14.09
N TYR A 125 -10.14 1.66 14.04
CA TYR A 125 -8.89 1.12 13.49
C TYR A 125 -8.32 -0.02 14.35
N GLN A 126 -8.54 0.05 15.67
CA GLN A 126 -8.01 -0.91 16.64
C GLN A 126 -8.92 -2.12 16.90
N LEU A 127 -9.99 -2.27 16.11
CA LEU A 127 -10.84 -3.45 16.19
C LEU A 127 -10.11 -4.71 15.74
N SER A 128 -10.51 -5.86 16.28
CA SER A 128 -10.03 -7.16 15.86
C SER A 128 -10.45 -7.48 14.41
N ALA A 129 -9.59 -8.18 13.69
CA ALA A 129 -9.91 -8.74 12.38
C ALA A 129 -10.75 -10.03 12.49
N GLN A 130 -10.91 -10.58 13.69
CA GLN A 130 -11.82 -11.72 13.91
C GLN A 130 -13.25 -11.19 14.14
N PRO A 131 -14.19 -11.45 13.21
CA PRO A 131 -15.56 -11.01 13.37
C PRO A 131 -16.26 -11.82 14.45
N THR A 132 -17.30 -11.21 15.02
CA THR A 132 -18.29 -11.89 15.87
C THR A 132 -19.43 -12.44 15.01
N LYS A 133 -20.35 -13.22 15.61
CA LYS A 133 -21.55 -13.70 14.91
C LYS A 133 -22.43 -12.57 14.39
N ASP A 134 -22.40 -11.42 15.06
CA ASP A 134 -23.31 -10.30 14.77
C ASP A 134 -22.76 -9.35 13.71
N ASN A 135 -21.44 -9.39 13.39
CA ASN A 135 -20.80 -8.49 12.44
C ASN A 135 -20.00 -9.17 11.33
N GLN A 136 -20.08 -10.51 11.21
CA GLN A 136 -19.33 -11.24 10.19
C GLN A 136 -19.71 -10.88 8.75
N GLU A 137 -20.94 -10.42 8.53
CA GLU A 137 -21.45 -10.00 7.22
C GLU A 137 -21.25 -8.50 6.96
N ASP A 138 -20.62 -7.75 7.91
CA ASP A 138 -20.40 -6.33 7.73
C ASP A 138 -19.22 -6.07 6.79
N GLY A 139 -19.55 -5.76 5.56
CA GLY A 139 -18.58 -5.29 4.56
C GLY A 139 -18.58 -3.78 4.36
N LYS A 140 -19.32 -2.98 5.18
CA LYS A 140 -19.55 -1.57 4.89
C LYS A 140 -19.26 -0.62 6.06
N TYR A 141 -19.56 -1.00 7.29
CA TYR A 141 -19.61 -0.08 8.43
C TYR A 141 -18.41 -0.18 9.37
N PHE A 142 -17.39 -0.94 9.00
CA PHE A 142 -16.13 -1.06 9.74
C PHE A 142 -16.31 -1.57 11.17
N SER A 143 -17.26 -2.46 11.40
CA SER A 143 -17.52 -3.03 12.74
C SER A 143 -16.48 -4.08 13.18
N HIS A 144 -15.60 -4.48 12.29
CA HIS A 144 -14.37 -5.24 12.51
C HIS A 144 -13.28 -4.80 11.53
N ALA A 145 -12.01 -5.11 11.80
CA ALA A 145 -10.94 -4.78 10.87
C ALA A 145 -11.01 -5.67 9.62
N SER A 146 -10.83 -5.07 8.45
CA SER A 146 -10.75 -5.80 7.18
C SER A 146 -9.35 -6.32 6.96
N THR A 147 -9.22 -7.62 6.69
CA THR A 147 -7.96 -8.22 6.27
C THR A 147 -7.70 -7.94 4.79
N ARG A 148 -6.48 -7.58 4.44
CA ARG A 148 -6.07 -7.33 3.06
C ARG A 148 -4.77 -8.04 2.76
N LEU A 149 -4.70 -8.62 1.56
CA LEU A 149 -3.44 -9.14 1.04
C LEU A 149 -2.43 -7.99 0.90
N LEU A 150 -1.19 -8.22 1.30
CA LEU A 150 -0.09 -7.29 1.03
C LEU A 150 0.11 -7.15 -0.48
N THR A 151 0.51 -5.96 -0.95
CA THR A 151 0.86 -5.80 -2.37
C THR A 151 2.11 -6.60 -2.71
N ALA A 152 2.32 -6.88 -4.01
CA ALA A 152 3.49 -7.64 -4.46
C ALA A 152 4.81 -6.96 -4.04
N GLU A 153 4.86 -5.62 -4.08
CA GLU A 153 6.01 -4.84 -3.65
C GLU A 153 6.24 -4.96 -2.14
N GLN A 154 5.17 -4.88 -1.34
CA GLN A 154 5.24 -5.05 0.12
C GLN A 154 5.68 -6.46 0.50
N LEU A 155 5.14 -7.48 -0.18
CA LEU A 155 5.54 -8.87 0.02
C LEU A 155 7.02 -9.08 -0.30
N LEU A 156 7.49 -8.59 -1.45
CA LEU A 156 8.88 -8.72 -1.85
C LEU A 156 9.82 -8.03 -0.85
N ASP A 157 9.50 -6.80 -0.45
CA ASP A 157 10.29 -6.06 0.55
C ASP A 157 10.31 -6.79 1.90
N SER A 158 9.15 -7.32 2.34
CA SER A 158 9.05 -8.10 3.58
C SER A 158 9.89 -9.37 3.51
N ILE A 159 9.82 -10.11 2.39
CA ILE A 159 10.62 -11.32 2.19
C ILE A 159 12.11 -11.01 2.18
N CYS A 160 12.54 -9.92 1.52
CA CYS A 160 13.93 -9.47 1.57
C CYS A 160 14.38 -9.15 3.00
N ALA A 161 13.54 -8.49 3.79
CA ALA A 161 13.84 -8.15 5.18
C ALA A 161 13.89 -9.39 6.08
N ILE A 162 12.95 -10.34 5.93
CA ILE A 162 12.88 -11.57 6.71
C ILE A 162 14.07 -12.47 6.43
N THR A 163 14.42 -12.63 5.15
CA THR A 163 15.53 -13.50 4.74
C THR A 163 16.90 -12.84 4.90
N GLU A 164 16.97 -11.51 5.04
CA GLU A 164 18.20 -10.71 4.97
C GLU A 164 18.90 -10.81 3.60
N VAL A 165 18.16 -11.18 2.57
CA VAL A 165 18.66 -11.29 1.20
C VAL A 165 17.98 -10.22 0.33
N PRO A 166 18.65 -9.09 0.06
CA PRO A 166 18.07 -8.01 -0.72
C PRO A 166 17.78 -8.44 -2.15
N GLU A 167 16.78 -7.78 -2.77
CA GLU A 167 16.54 -7.89 -4.20
C GLU A 167 17.53 -7.01 -4.97
N LYS A 168 17.84 -7.40 -6.20
CA LYS A 168 18.72 -6.67 -7.08
C LYS A 168 17.95 -6.14 -8.28
N PHE A 169 17.75 -4.83 -8.33
CA PHE A 169 17.13 -4.16 -9.46
C PHE A 169 18.20 -3.60 -10.40
N ALA A 170 18.04 -3.81 -11.71
CA ALA A 170 18.98 -3.35 -12.71
C ALA A 170 19.12 -1.81 -12.67
N GLY A 171 20.35 -1.32 -12.61
CA GLY A 171 20.63 0.11 -12.58
C GLY A 171 20.40 0.82 -11.24
N LEU A 172 20.00 0.10 -10.19
CA LEU A 172 19.76 0.67 -8.86
C LEU A 172 20.74 0.10 -7.81
N PRO A 173 21.00 0.85 -6.73
CA PRO A 173 21.84 0.38 -5.63
C PRO A 173 21.26 -0.89 -4.97
N LEU A 174 22.15 -1.77 -4.48
CA LEU A 174 21.73 -2.93 -3.70
C LEU A 174 21.04 -2.47 -2.41
N GLY A 175 19.90 -3.08 -2.10
CA GLY A 175 19.06 -2.70 -0.95
C GLY A 175 17.95 -1.68 -1.27
N THR A 176 17.84 -1.25 -2.54
CA THR A 176 16.66 -0.53 -3.01
C THR A 176 15.42 -1.40 -2.78
N ARG A 177 14.36 -0.83 -2.21
CA ARG A 177 13.09 -1.53 -1.96
C ARG A 177 12.20 -1.49 -3.19
N ALA A 178 11.40 -2.54 -3.39
CA ALA A 178 10.40 -2.58 -4.46
C ALA A 178 9.39 -1.43 -4.35
N THR A 179 8.99 -1.06 -3.13
CA THR A 179 8.12 0.08 -2.85
C THR A 179 8.72 1.46 -3.19
N GLN A 180 10.02 1.54 -3.44
CA GLN A 180 10.73 2.77 -3.81
C GLN A 180 10.98 2.87 -5.31
N LEU A 181 10.62 1.86 -6.10
CA LEU A 181 10.82 1.88 -7.53
C LEU A 181 9.98 2.98 -8.18
N PRO A 182 10.56 3.79 -9.08
CA PRO A 182 9.77 4.76 -9.84
C PRO A 182 8.77 4.03 -10.73
N ALA A 183 7.54 4.52 -10.78
CA ALA A 183 6.42 3.90 -11.48
C ALA A 183 6.64 3.72 -13.00
N ALA A 184 7.59 4.44 -13.60
CA ALA A 184 7.89 4.38 -15.02
C ALA A 184 9.27 3.72 -15.24
N GLY A 185 9.29 2.53 -15.83
CA GLY A 185 10.48 1.97 -16.51
C GLY A 185 11.25 0.89 -15.78
N VAL A 186 10.94 0.52 -14.56
CA VAL A 186 11.48 -0.69 -13.95
C VAL A 186 10.40 -1.76 -13.98
N SER A 187 10.38 -2.51 -15.06
CA SER A 187 9.61 -3.75 -15.16
C SER A 187 10.14 -4.69 -14.08
N LEU A 188 9.41 -4.85 -12.99
CA LEU A 188 9.39 -6.13 -12.33
C LEU A 188 8.83 -7.09 -13.39
N GLN A 189 9.67 -7.95 -13.98
CA GLN A 189 9.28 -8.87 -15.06
C GLN A 189 8.08 -9.76 -14.70
N HIS A 190 7.53 -9.60 -13.50
CA HIS A 190 6.45 -10.40 -12.93
C HIS A 190 5.31 -9.57 -12.32
N SER A 191 5.41 -8.23 -12.28
CA SER A 191 4.32 -7.38 -11.86
C SER A 191 3.79 -6.63 -13.07
N GLY A 192 2.59 -6.97 -13.52
CA GLY A 192 1.85 -6.16 -14.47
C GLY A 192 1.76 -4.74 -13.92
N ALA A 193 2.71 -3.90 -14.32
CA ALA A 193 2.81 -2.55 -13.86
C ALA A 193 1.70 -1.72 -14.48
N LEU A 194 1.10 -0.89 -13.66
CA LEU A 194 0.48 0.36 -14.05
C LEU A 194 -0.97 0.29 -14.56
N ALA A 195 -1.84 0.02 -13.66
CA ALA A 195 -3.10 0.72 -13.64
C ALA A 195 -3.07 1.72 -12.49
N CYS A 196 -3.86 2.78 -12.56
CA CYS A 196 -4.18 3.64 -11.43
C CYS A 196 -4.51 2.77 -10.21
N GLU A 197 -4.15 3.18 -9.02
CA GLU A 197 -4.37 2.37 -7.80
C GLU A 197 -5.84 1.95 -7.62
N CYS A 198 -6.77 2.72 -8.20
CA CYS A 198 -8.20 2.42 -8.31
C CYS A 198 -8.55 1.32 -9.34
N GLU A 199 -7.64 0.99 -10.27
CA GLU A 199 -7.83 -0.03 -11.31
C GLU A 199 -7.06 -1.33 -11.01
N ARG A 200 -6.32 -1.40 -9.91
CA ARG A 200 -5.69 -2.64 -9.43
C ARG A 200 -6.80 -3.56 -8.92
N GLU A 201 -7.31 -4.39 -9.79
CA GLU A 201 -8.26 -5.43 -9.43
C GLU A 201 -7.63 -6.37 -8.39
N SER A 202 -8.40 -6.69 -7.34
CA SER A 202 -7.98 -7.60 -6.27
C SER A 202 -7.50 -8.96 -6.78
N ASP A 203 -8.03 -9.42 -7.91
CA ASP A 203 -7.71 -10.71 -8.50
C ASP A 203 -6.32 -10.73 -9.15
N SER A 204 -5.87 -9.63 -9.77
CA SER A 204 -4.52 -9.55 -10.32
C SER A 204 -3.46 -9.54 -9.21
N ASN A 205 -3.73 -8.90 -8.09
CA ASN A 205 -2.85 -8.87 -6.93
C ASN A 205 -2.69 -10.27 -6.29
N LEU A 206 -3.78 -11.05 -6.21
CA LEU A 206 -3.72 -12.41 -5.65
C LEU A 206 -2.88 -13.34 -6.53
N ALA A 207 -3.09 -13.33 -7.85
CA ALA A 207 -2.31 -14.15 -8.78
C ALA A 207 -0.82 -13.77 -8.74
N GLN A 208 -0.49 -12.49 -8.70
CA GLN A 208 0.88 -11.99 -8.59
C GLN A 208 1.53 -12.37 -7.25
N ALA A 209 0.80 -12.22 -6.14
CA ALA A 209 1.27 -12.63 -4.83
C ALA A 209 1.54 -14.14 -4.77
N LEU A 210 0.63 -14.98 -5.28
CA LEU A 210 0.80 -16.43 -5.35
C LEU A 210 1.98 -16.82 -6.25
N GLN A 211 2.18 -16.14 -7.38
CA GLN A 211 3.30 -16.38 -8.27
C GLN A 211 4.63 -15.97 -7.63
N LEU A 212 4.64 -14.87 -6.88
CA LEU A 212 5.81 -14.46 -6.11
C LEU A 212 6.14 -15.49 -5.02
N ILE A 213 5.14 -15.93 -4.25
CA ILE A 213 5.28 -16.84 -3.11
C ILE A 213 5.75 -18.23 -3.54
N ASN A 214 5.25 -18.74 -4.65
CA ASN A 214 5.64 -20.05 -5.18
C ASN A 214 6.79 -19.98 -6.20
N GLY A 215 7.28 -18.78 -6.49
CA GLY A 215 8.30 -18.55 -7.51
C GLY A 215 9.71 -18.91 -7.06
N PRO A 216 10.65 -18.94 -8.02
CA PRO A 216 12.07 -19.21 -7.75
C PRO A 216 12.69 -18.18 -6.80
N THR A 217 12.26 -16.93 -6.86
CA THR A 217 12.81 -15.81 -6.07
C THR A 217 12.79 -16.09 -4.57
N ILE A 218 11.67 -16.58 -4.02
CA ILE A 218 11.57 -16.90 -2.60
C ILE A 218 12.43 -18.09 -2.23
N ASN A 219 12.38 -19.15 -3.05
CA ASN A 219 13.17 -20.35 -2.81
C ASN A 219 14.68 -20.04 -2.84
N GLU A 220 15.13 -19.18 -3.74
CA GLU A 220 16.52 -18.74 -3.80
C GLU A 220 16.93 -17.95 -2.54
N LYS A 221 16.06 -17.05 -2.04
CA LYS A 221 16.33 -16.28 -0.83
C LYS A 221 16.34 -17.15 0.44
N ILE A 222 15.39 -18.10 0.56
CA ILE A 222 15.34 -19.02 1.69
C ILE A 222 16.55 -19.97 1.70
N ARG A 223 17.02 -20.42 0.54
CA ARG A 223 18.18 -21.32 0.41
C ARG A 223 19.53 -20.62 0.41
N ASN A 224 19.55 -19.29 0.35
CA ASN A 224 20.80 -18.53 0.32
C ASN A 224 21.64 -18.81 1.58
N ALA A 225 22.91 -19.17 1.37
CA ALA A 225 23.82 -19.56 2.47
C ALA A 225 24.05 -18.42 3.50
N SER A 226 23.94 -17.17 3.04
CA SER A 226 24.15 -15.96 3.85
C SER A 226 22.86 -15.33 4.35
N ASN A 227 21.73 -16.05 4.27
CA ASN A 227 20.46 -15.57 4.79
C ASN A 227 20.42 -15.57 6.32
N ARG A 228 19.30 -15.07 6.91
CA ARG A 228 19.08 -15.05 8.36
C ARG A 228 19.31 -16.40 9.02
N ILE A 229 18.79 -17.49 8.46
CA ILE A 229 18.99 -18.86 8.97
C ILE A 229 20.48 -19.21 8.98
N GLY A 230 21.18 -18.97 7.87
CA GLY A 230 22.62 -19.25 7.76
C GLY A 230 23.45 -18.47 8.79
N ARG A 231 23.10 -17.20 9.01
CA ARG A 231 23.71 -16.35 10.03
C ARG A 231 23.49 -16.90 11.44
N LEU A 232 22.24 -17.20 11.80
CA LEU A 232 21.88 -17.71 13.14
C LEU A 232 22.56 -19.05 13.45
N ILE A 233 22.64 -19.96 12.48
CA ILE A 233 23.34 -21.23 12.64
C ILE A 233 24.84 -21.00 12.81
N LYS A 234 25.45 -20.12 12.02
CA LYS A 234 26.86 -19.77 12.11
C LYS A 234 27.20 -19.14 13.47
N ASP A 235 26.31 -18.32 14.01
CA ASP A 235 26.44 -17.66 15.31
C ASP A 235 26.20 -18.63 16.49
N GLY A 236 25.92 -19.90 16.24
CA GLY A 236 25.72 -20.93 17.25
C GLY A 236 24.47 -20.73 18.10
N LYS A 237 23.43 -20.10 17.56
CA LYS A 237 22.17 -19.87 18.27
C LYS A 237 21.46 -21.19 18.58
N SER A 238 20.79 -21.25 19.73
CA SER A 238 19.97 -22.40 20.09
C SER A 238 18.75 -22.54 19.17
N ASP A 239 18.17 -23.74 19.08
CA ASP A 239 16.95 -23.97 18.29
C ASP A 239 15.81 -23.08 18.74
N LYS A 240 15.71 -22.84 20.06
CA LYS A 240 14.73 -21.91 20.60
C LYS A 240 14.97 -20.48 20.10
N ASP A 241 16.20 -19.99 20.17
CA ASP A 241 16.52 -18.63 19.72
C ASP A 241 16.29 -18.44 18.22
N ILE A 242 16.61 -19.48 17.42
CA ILE A 242 16.34 -19.44 15.95
C ILE A 242 14.85 -19.35 15.70
N LEU A 243 14.03 -20.18 16.37
CA LEU A 243 12.58 -20.16 16.21
C LEU A 243 11.98 -18.81 16.63
N ASP A 244 12.39 -18.29 17.77
CA ASP A 244 11.97 -16.98 18.29
C ASP A 244 12.26 -15.88 17.28
N GLU A 245 13.46 -15.85 16.72
CA GLU A 245 13.89 -14.85 15.73
C GLU A 245 13.12 -14.97 14.43
N LEU A 246 12.86 -16.19 13.93
CA LEU A 246 12.07 -16.40 12.72
C LEU A 246 10.62 -15.93 12.89
N TYR A 247 9.99 -16.21 14.04
CA TYR A 247 8.63 -15.74 14.32
C TYR A 247 8.59 -14.22 14.49
N LEU A 248 9.51 -13.63 15.24
CA LEU A 248 9.58 -12.18 15.39
C LEU A 248 9.81 -11.47 14.05
N ALA A 249 10.72 -11.99 13.23
CA ALA A 249 11.03 -11.39 11.95
C ALA A 249 9.89 -11.53 10.92
N THR A 250 9.14 -12.64 10.98
CA THR A 250 8.09 -12.93 9.98
C THR A 250 6.72 -12.46 10.42
N LEU A 251 6.35 -12.71 11.69
CA LEU A 251 5.00 -12.49 12.20
C LEU A 251 4.93 -11.41 13.29
N SER A 252 6.06 -10.79 13.64
CA SER A 252 6.15 -9.75 14.68
C SER A 252 5.63 -10.18 16.06
N ARG A 253 5.62 -11.48 16.35
CA ARG A 253 5.25 -12.07 17.64
C ARG A 253 6.16 -13.21 18.03
N MET A 254 6.14 -13.58 19.30
CA MET A 254 6.78 -14.78 19.78
C MET A 254 5.99 -16.04 19.41
N PRO A 255 6.65 -17.20 19.24
CA PRO A 255 5.96 -18.47 19.08
C PRO A 255 5.07 -18.80 20.29
N SER A 256 3.88 -19.33 20.05
CA SER A 256 3.04 -19.93 21.08
C SER A 256 3.57 -21.30 21.54
N ALA A 257 3.01 -21.87 22.61
CA ALA A 257 3.37 -23.22 23.06
C ALA A 257 3.13 -24.27 21.97
N ASP A 258 2.06 -24.13 21.19
CA ASP A 258 1.74 -25.04 20.07
C ASP A 258 2.72 -24.85 18.91
N ASP A 259 3.10 -23.61 18.58
CA ASP A 259 4.12 -23.31 17.58
C ASP A 259 5.47 -23.98 17.92
N TYR A 260 5.90 -23.88 19.17
CA TYR A 260 7.11 -24.56 19.64
C TYR A 260 7.01 -26.08 19.50
N LYS A 261 5.85 -26.65 19.85
CA LYS A 261 5.64 -28.10 19.75
C LYS A 261 5.76 -28.56 18.30
N VAL A 262 5.04 -27.94 17.39
CA VAL A 262 5.03 -28.27 15.95
C VAL A 262 6.43 -28.12 15.35
N ALA A 263 7.12 -27.02 15.64
CA ALA A 263 8.48 -26.78 15.16
C ALA A 263 9.47 -27.82 15.64
N ASN A 264 9.45 -28.14 16.95
CA ASN A 264 10.34 -29.15 17.53
C ASN A 264 10.08 -30.56 16.96
N GLU A 265 8.82 -30.93 16.73
CA GLU A 265 8.49 -32.20 16.10
C GLU A 265 9.01 -32.29 14.65
N HIS A 266 8.94 -31.18 13.90
CA HIS A 266 9.47 -31.10 12.54
C HIS A 266 11.00 -31.21 12.53
N LEU A 267 11.69 -30.45 13.40
CA LEU A 267 13.14 -30.48 13.56
C LEU A 267 13.65 -31.88 13.93
N ALA A 268 12.94 -32.57 14.83
CA ALA A 268 13.32 -33.92 15.27
C ALA A 268 13.19 -35.00 14.18
N LYS A 269 12.28 -34.80 13.21
CA LYS A 269 12.07 -35.74 12.10
C LYS A 269 13.02 -35.50 10.92
N SER A 270 13.63 -34.33 10.83
CA SER A 270 14.45 -33.93 9.70
C SER A 270 15.88 -34.44 9.82
N LYS A 271 16.42 -34.98 8.71
CA LYS A 271 17.80 -35.46 8.64
C LYS A 271 18.80 -34.31 8.56
N GLU A 272 18.42 -33.22 7.94
CA GLU A 272 19.24 -32.02 7.77
C GLU A 272 18.59 -30.82 8.48
N LYS A 273 19.25 -30.37 9.53
CA LYS A 273 18.73 -29.31 10.40
C LYS A 273 18.48 -27.99 9.66
N ARG A 274 19.38 -27.64 8.73
CA ARG A 274 19.24 -26.44 7.92
C ARG A 274 18.00 -26.50 7.04
N GLN A 275 17.77 -27.61 6.37
CA GLN A 275 16.59 -27.82 5.55
C GLN A 275 15.30 -27.67 6.36
N ALA A 276 15.28 -28.20 7.59
CA ALA A 276 14.12 -28.07 8.46
C ALA A 276 13.80 -26.60 8.82
N TRP A 277 14.81 -25.77 9.01
CA TRP A 277 14.61 -24.32 9.22
C TRP A 277 14.13 -23.62 7.97
N GLU A 278 14.62 -24.00 6.80
CA GLU A 278 14.17 -23.48 5.50
C GLU A 278 12.68 -23.80 5.26
N ASP A 279 12.27 -25.03 5.56
CA ASP A 279 10.87 -25.48 5.47
C ASP A 279 9.96 -24.72 6.44
N LEU A 280 10.40 -24.49 7.68
CA LEU A 280 9.67 -23.69 8.65
C LEU A 280 9.54 -22.21 8.22
N GLN A 281 10.61 -21.61 7.72
CA GLN A 281 10.55 -20.24 7.21
C GLN A 281 9.62 -20.13 6.00
N TRP A 282 9.66 -21.11 5.11
CA TRP A 282 8.74 -21.18 3.98
C TRP A 282 7.28 -21.29 4.44
N ALA A 283 7.00 -22.12 5.45
CA ALA A 283 5.66 -22.27 6.01
C ALA A 283 5.16 -20.96 6.66
N LEU A 284 6.02 -20.24 7.38
CA LEU A 284 5.69 -18.94 7.99
C LEU A 284 5.36 -17.89 6.93
N ILE A 285 6.17 -17.79 5.87
CA ILE A 285 5.94 -16.85 4.75
C ILE A 285 4.64 -17.17 4.00
N ASN A 286 4.23 -18.43 3.95
CA ASN A 286 2.98 -18.87 3.32
C ASN A 286 1.77 -18.83 4.26
N SER A 287 1.95 -18.42 5.52
CA SER A 287 0.84 -18.32 6.46
C SER A 287 -0.08 -17.15 6.13
N LYS A 288 -1.38 -17.31 6.43
CA LYS A 288 -2.33 -16.19 6.31
C LYS A 288 -1.92 -14.99 7.17
N GLU A 289 -1.33 -15.24 8.34
CA GLU A 289 -0.85 -14.22 9.26
C GLU A 289 0.24 -13.32 8.64
N PHE A 290 1.10 -13.88 7.78
CA PHE A 290 2.10 -13.11 7.04
C PHE A 290 1.54 -12.42 5.81
N LEU A 291 0.70 -13.12 5.03
CA LEU A 291 0.24 -12.65 3.74
C LEU A 291 -0.77 -11.52 3.84
N PHE A 292 -1.54 -11.48 4.91
CA PHE A 292 -2.60 -10.50 5.10
C PHE A 292 -2.23 -9.48 6.17
N ARG A 293 -2.45 -8.22 5.83
CA ARG A 293 -2.44 -7.12 6.79
C ARG A 293 -3.74 -7.14 7.60
N HIS A 294 -3.64 -7.10 8.90
CA HIS A 294 -4.75 -7.05 9.86
C HIS A 294 -4.44 -6.07 10.99
#